data_7e4e828f5407aab61295988b8a909944
#
_entry.id   7e4e828f5407aab61295988b8a909944
#
_cell.length_a   1.000
_cell.length_b   1.000
_cell.length_c   1.000
_cell.angle_alpha   90.00
_cell.angle_beta   90.00
_cell.angle_gamma   90.00
#
_symmetry.space_group_name_H-M   'P 1'
#
loop_
_entity.id
_entity.type
_entity.pdbx_description
1 polymer ?
#
loop_
_entity_poly.entity_id
_entity_poly.type
_entity_poly.pdbx_seq_one_letter_code
_entity_poly.pdbx_strand_id
1 'polypeptide(L)'
;MFVGIDVSKKSLMAHAIDQDGKDIFHSFKVKNNKPGCNKLIDFIYKHAQQSDFEVIEVAMEATNVYWEHSYRLIDESKKLNSNFKLTSYTLNPKVVKNFKRAYNSLPKTDSVDAWVIADKLRFGRVLNSSVPEEVYRPLRELTRFRYKLVKNVRSEKNRALSLVFLKFSNFENEAPFKTFSEASMSILESFTLEEIANKELKELASFLYEHSNNRLAGSTSFEDIVNALKKAARDSYRLKPKMNQAITQTLSMTFDNIRFMQRQLKRIKKVLKREIKAIPQTLDTVPGIGVILASGILSEIGDKDRFNNQAALASYAGLTWTKHQSGSFVAEETSMTKTGNKYLRYYLVEAANSLRVHNEEYKKYHESQKHKHKRALVLTARKFVRLVFALLSKGEIYQPRR
;
A
#
# COMPACT_ATOMS: atom_id res chain seq x y z
N MET A 1 19.13 -5.39 29.57
CA MET A 1 18.97 -3.94 29.31
C MET A 1 17.99 -3.73 28.17
N PHE A 2 17.03 -2.81 28.35
CA PHE A 2 16.02 -2.44 27.33
C PHE A 2 16.29 -1.03 26.87
N VAL A 3 16.56 -0.86 25.58
CA VAL A 3 16.90 0.44 24.99
C VAL A 3 15.79 0.86 24.05
N GLY A 4 15.15 1.98 24.33
CA GLY A 4 14.17 2.61 23.43
C GLY A 4 14.80 3.77 22.69
N ILE A 5 14.54 3.85 21.39
CA ILE A 5 15.06 4.92 20.53
C ILE A 5 13.91 5.59 19.79
N ASP A 6 13.69 6.86 20.12
CA ASP A 6 12.83 7.73 19.30
C ASP A 6 13.63 8.28 18.13
N VAL A 7 13.05 8.18 16.92
CA VAL A 7 13.75 8.46 15.68
C VAL A 7 13.09 9.60 14.91
N SER A 8 13.86 10.66 14.71
CA SER A 8 13.51 11.76 13.81
C SER A 8 14.42 11.80 12.58
N LYS A 9 14.08 12.63 11.59
CA LYS A 9 14.95 12.86 10.43
C LYS A 9 16.36 13.34 10.82
N LYS A 10 16.49 14.13 11.89
CA LYS A 10 17.74 14.80 12.26
C LYS A 10 18.47 14.16 13.44
N SER A 11 17.75 13.45 14.31
CA SER A 11 18.29 12.94 15.57
C SER A 11 17.72 11.60 15.96
N LEU A 12 18.50 10.86 16.74
CA LEU A 12 18.12 9.70 17.50
C LEU A 12 18.16 10.09 18.98
N MET A 13 17.10 9.81 19.72
CA MET A 13 17.02 9.97 21.15
C MET A 13 16.91 8.61 21.80
N ALA A 14 17.85 8.22 22.62
CA ALA A 14 17.87 6.92 23.28
C ALA A 14 17.66 7.05 24.77
N HIS A 15 16.99 6.07 25.36
CA HIS A 15 16.80 5.88 26.79
C HIS A 15 16.91 4.40 27.11
N ALA A 16 17.56 4.02 28.23
CA ALA A 16 17.67 2.63 28.62
C ALA A 16 17.25 2.41 30.05
N ILE A 17 16.57 1.28 30.26
CA ILE A 17 16.11 0.81 31.58
C ILE A 17 16.50 -0.66 31.80
N ASP A 18 16.53 -1.07 33.05
CA ASP A 18 16.69 -2.47 33.44
C ASP A 18 15.33 -3.22 33.46
N GLN A 19 15.36 -4.46 33.97
CA GLN A 19 14.16 -5.28 34.10
C GLN A 19 13.18 -4.78 35.19
N ASP A 20 13.64 -4.01 36.14
CA ASP A 20 12.81 -3.41 37.18
C ASP A 20 12.26 -2.04 36.78
N GLY A 21 12.65 -1.54 35.61
CA GLY A 21 12.25 -0.23 35.07
C GLY A 21 13.10 0.93 35.60
N LYS A 22 14.24 0.66 36.28
CA LYS A 22 15.18 1.70 36.70
C LYS A 22 16.03 2.17 35.54
N ASP A 23 16.32 3.46 35.50
CA ASP A 23 17.12 4.06 34.44
C ASP A 23 18.59 3.60 34.51
N ILE A 24 19.08 3.03 33.41
CA ILE A 24 20.50 2.75 33.19
C ILE A 24 21.17 4.00 32.62
N PHE A 25 20.51 4.68 31.71
CA PHE A 25 20.84 6.03 31.29
C PHE A 25 19.60 6.78 30.82
N HIS A 26 19.57 8.06 31.19
CA HIS A 26 18.59 9.00 30.67
C HIS A 26 18.92 9.41 29.25
N SER A 27 18.07 10.20 28.66
CA SER A 27 18.12 10.65 27.25
C SER A 27 19.53 10.95 26.73
N PHE A 28 19.95 10.13 25.75
CA PHE A 28 21.18 10.36 24.99
C PHE A 28 20.83 10.71 23.57
N LYS A 29 21.09 11.97 23.17
CA LYS A 29 20.74 12.49 21.85
C LYS A 29 21.94 12.53 20.94
N VAL A 30 21.78 11.95 19.74
CA VAL A 30 22.80 11.99 18.67
C VAL A 30 22.17 12.40 17.32
N LYS A 31 23.02 12.81 16.37
CA LYS A 31 22.54 13.04 15.00
C LYS A 31 22.14 11.73 14.34
N ASN A 32 21.06 11.73 13.55
CA ASN A 32 20.65 10.57 12.74
C ASN A 32 21.53 10.48 11.49
N ASN A 33 22.77 10.03 11.67
CA ASN A 33 23.76 9.75 10.64
C ASN A 33 24.74 8.68 11.16
N LYS A 34 25.58 8.14 10.27
CA LYS A 34 26.50 7.05 10.62
C LYS A 34 27.42 7.38 11.83
N PRO A 35 28.10 8.55 11.90
CA PRO A 35 28.90 8.88 13.09
C PRO A 35 28.09 9.01 14.37
N GLY A 36 26.87 9.58 14.30
CA GLY A 36 25.99 9.69 15.45
C GLY A 36 25.48 8.32 15.92
N CYS A 37 25.11 7.46 15.01
CA CYS A 37 24.68 6.10 15.34
C CYS A 37 25.83 5.27 15.95
N ASN A 38 27.07 5.41 15.45
CA ASN A 38 28.25 4.77 16.05
C ASN A 38 28.48 5.26 17.49
N LYS A 39 28.35 6.57 17.73
CA LYS A 39 28.42 7.11 19.11
C LYS A 39 27.35 6.51 20.02
N LEU A 40 26.14 6.29 19.48
CA LEU A 40 25.07 5.65 20.23
C LEU A 40 25.41 4.19 20.56
N ILE A 41 25.94 3.44 19.57
CA ILE A 41 26.41 2.05 19.77
C ILE A 41 27.48 1.99 20.84
N ASP A 42 28.48 2.88 20.80
CA ASP A 42 29.55 2.97 21.80
C ASP A 42 29.01 3.30 23.22
N PHE A 43 28.02 4.17 23.27
CA PHE A 43 27.37 4.56 24.51
C PHE A 43 26.57 3.41 25.12
N ILE A 44 25.79 2.70 24.33
CA ILE A 44 25.04 1.49 24.71
C ILE A 44 26.01 0.42 25.22
N TYR A 45 27.08 0.16 24.46
CA TYR A 45 28.10 -0.81 24.79
C TYR A 45 28.74 -0.52 26.19
N LYS A 46 29.16 0.74 26.41
CA LYS A 46 29.79 1.17 27.68
C LYS A 46 28.88 0.92 28.87
N HIS A 47 27.61 1.31 28.79
CA HIS A 47 26.67 1.16 29.91
C HIS A 47 26.27 -0.29 30.13
N ALA A 48 26.14 -1.10 29.06
CA ALA A 48 25.87 -2.53 29.18
C ALA A 48 27.03 -3.27 29.89
N GLN A 49 28.28 -2.90 29.57
CA GLN A 49 29.46 -3.46 30.21
C GLN A 49 29.59 -3.05 31.70
N GLN A 50 29.34 -1.76 31.99
CA GLN A 50 29.46 -1.24 33.37
C GLN A 50 28.42 -1.84 34.33
N SER A 51 27.27 -2.28 33.80
CA SER A 51 26.17 -2.86 34.58
C SER A 51 26.06 -4.39 34.42
N ASP A 52 27.06 -5.03 33.83
CA ASP A 52 27.20 -6.48 33.65
C ASP A 52 25.98 -7.17 32.98
N PHE A 53 25.41 -6.51 31.96
CA PHE A 53 24.29 -7.09 31.19
C PHE A 53 24.80 -8.10 30.16
N GLU A 54 24.16 -9.26 30.10
CA GLU A 54 24.38 -10.27 29.03
C GLU A 54 23.47 -10.06 27.83
N VAL A 55 22.29 -9.49 28.07
CA VAL A 55 21.24 -9.33 27.04
C VAL A 55 20.91 -7.87 26.82
N ILE A 56 20.91 -7.44 25.59
CA ILE A 56 20.49 -6.12 25.15
C ILE A 56 19.32 -6.25 24.18
N GLU A 57 18.21 -5.64 24.52
CA GLU A 57 17.07 -5.50 23.63
C GLU A 57 16.91 -4.03 23.22
N VAL A 58 16.87 -3.77 21.91
CA VAL A 58 16.74 -2.42 21.35
C VAL A 58 15.45 -2.30 20.58
N ALA A 59 14.68 -1.26 20.82
CA ALA A 59 13.48 -0.98 20.02
C ALA A 59 13.49 0.43 19.43
N MET A 60 12.97 0.56 18.21
CA MET A 60 12.73 1.84 17.55
C MET A 60 11.29 1.95 17.10
N GLU A 61 10.71 3.16 17.16
CA GLU A 61 9.44 3.40 16.52
C GLU A 61 9.60 3.50 14.99
N ALA A 62 8.86 2.66 14.24
CA ALA A 62 8.92 2.60 12.78
C ALA A 62 8.20 3.78 12.13
N THR A 63 8.62 5.02 12.44
CA THR A 63 8.08 6.25 11.90
C THR A 63 8.71 6.57 10.55
N ASN A 64 7.95 6.51 9.47
CA ASN A 64 8.41 6.73 8.09
C ASN A 64 9.58 5.78 7.72
N VAL A 65 10.68 6.31 7.16
CA VAL A 65 11.90 5.58 6.73
C VAL A 65 13.14 5.94 7.54
N TYR A 66 13.04 6.89 8.46
CA TYR A 66 14.20 7.48 9.14
C TYR A 66 14.90 6.54 10.12
N TRP A 67 14.23 5.50 10.58
CA TRP A 67 14.72 4.48 11.48
C TRP A 67 15.56 3.39 10.79
N GLU A 68 15.39 3.18 9.48
CA GLU A 68 15.90 2.00 8.79
C GLU A 68 17.43 1.89 8.80
N HIS A 69 18.15 3.01 8.60
CA HIS A 69 19.62 2.99 8.58
C HIS A 69 20.20 2.78 9.99
N SER A 70 19.67 3.47 11.00
CA SER A 70 20.11 3.31 12.38
C SER A 70 19.78 1.93 12.93
N TYR A 71 18.60 1.40 12.61
CA TYR A 71 18.21 0.03 12.97
C TYR A 71 19.23 -0.98 12.46
N ARG A 72 19.54 -0.96 11.15
CA ARG A 72 20.50 -1.89 10.58
C ARG A 72 21.89 -1.76 11.19
N LEU A 73 22.37 -0.54 11.37
CA LEU A 73 23.71 -0.32 11.90
C LEU A 73 23.84 -0.83 13.36
N ILE A 74 22.78 -0.77 14.13
CA ILE A 74 22.73 -1.32 15.49
C ILE A 74 22.60 -2.85 15.46
N ASP A 75 21.63 -3.37 14.70
CA ASP A 75 21.33 -4.80 14.58
C ASP A 75 22.54 -5.60 14.06
N GLU A 76 23.26 -5.07 13.06
CA GLU A 76 24.45 -5.66 12.45
C GLU A 76 25.76 -5.28 13.19
N SER A 77 25.68 -4.59 14.33
CA SER A 77 26.87 -4.12 15.07
C SER A 77 27.71 -5.29 15.61
N LYS A 78 28.86 -5.53 15.00
CA LYS A 78 29.82 -6.54 15.48
C LYS A 78 30.18 -6.31 16.95
N LYS A 79 30.35 -5.04 17.37
CA LYS A 79 30.71 -4.67 18.73
C LYS A 79 29.66 -5.12 19.76
N LEU A 80 28.38 -4.96 19.46
CA LEU A 80 27.30 -5.39 20.36
C LEU A 80 27.10 -6.91 20.27
N ASN A 81 27.02 -7.47 19.06
CA ASN A 81 26.73 -8.89 18.86
C ASN A 81 27.85 -9.85 19.36
N SER A 82 29.12 -9.38 19.40
CA SER A 82 30.22 -10.21 19.90
C SER A 82 30.31 -10.27 21.43
N ASN A 83 29.66 -9.32 22.12
CA ASN A 83 29.79 -9.19 23.58
C ASN A 83 28.47 -9.42 24.33
N PHE A 84 27.34 -9.29 23.63
CA PHE A 84 26.01 -9.40 24.23
C PHE A 84 25.07 -10.18 23.32
N LYS A 85 24.03 -10.77 23.89
CA LYS A 85 22.88 -11.28 23.13
C LYS A 85 22.00 -10.10 22.72
N LEU A 86 22.26 -9.53 21.53
CA LEU A 86 21.50 -8.42 21.00
C LEU A 86 20.22 -8.90 20.29
N THR A 87 19.10 -8.22 20.54
CA THR A 87 17.86 -8.37 19.78
C THR A 87 17.28 -7.00 19.47
N SER A 88 17.02 -6.74 18.19
CA SER A 88 16.49 -5.45 17.74
C SER A 88 15.04 -5.58 17.28
N TYR A 89 14.21 -4.60 17.64
CA TYR A 89 12.77 -4.56 17.33
C TYR A 89 12.38 -3.26 16.64
N THR A 90 11.34 -3.33 15.81
CA THR A 90 10.66 -2.14 15.31
C THR A 90 9.22 -2.12 15.82
N LEU A 91 8.82 -1.04 16.48
CA LEU A 91 7.48 -0.89 17.03
C LEU A 91 6.57 -0.11 16.10
N ASN A 92 5.32 -0.56 15.97
CA ASN A 92 4.32 0.19 15.23
C ASN A 92 3.97 1.47 16.03
N PRO A 93 3.99 2.67 15.40
CA PRO A 93 3.65 3.95 16.04
C PRO A 93 2.32 3.93 16.79
N LYS A 94 1.32 3.21 16.27
CA LYS A 94 0.02 3.08 16.93
C LYS A 94 0.13 2.29 18.24
N VAL A 95 0.99 1.29 18.30
CA VAL A 95 1.21 0.48 19.52
C VAL A 95 1.88 1.32 20.58
N VAL A 96 2.94 2.05 20.23
CA VAL A 96 3.66 2.98 21.13
C VAL A 96 2.69 4.06 21.65
N LYS A 97 1.94 4.70 20.75
CA LYS A 97 0.94 5.72 21.13
C LYS A 97 -0.13 5.18 22.09
N ASN A 98 -0.62 3.97 21.87
CA ASN A 98 -1.64 3.36 22.72
C ASN A 98 -1.03 2.98 24.09
N PHE A 99 0.21 2.49 24.11
CA PHE A 99 0.92 2.17 25.35
C PHE A 99 1.19 3.42 26.17
N LYS A 100 1.64 4.52 25.54
CA LYS A 100 1.82 5.83 26.20
C LYS A 100 0.56 6.33 26.91
N ARG A 101 -0.63 6.02 26.38
CA ARG A 101 -1.91 6.41 27.00
C ARG A 101 -2.22 5.69 28.32
N ALA A 102 -1.52 4.61 28.63
CA ALA A 102 -1.65 3.94 29.93
C ALA A 102 -1.03 4.76 31.07
N TYR A 103 -0.18 5.72 30.74
CA TYR A 103 0.44 6.64 31.70
C TYR A 103 -0.34 7.96 31.73
N ASN A 104 -0.79 8.37 32.88
CA ASN A 104 -1.44 9.66 33.06
C ASN A 104 -0.42 10.79 32.96
N SER A 105 -0.70 11.79 32.13
CA SER A 105 -0.01 13.09 32.13
C SER A 105 1.50 13.08 31.78
N LEU A 106 1.96 12.13 30.93
CA LEU A 106 3.34 12.18 30.44
C LEU A 106 3.55 13.40 29.51
N PRO A 107 4.62 14.18 29.72
CA PRO A 107 4.95 15.27 28.82
C PRO A 107 5.28 14.76 27.41
N LYS A 108 5.10 15.63 26.42
CA LYS A 108 5.43 15.31 25.03
C LYS A 108 6.85 15.80 24.72
N THR A 109 7.82 14.94 24.98
CA THR A 109 9.24 15.19 24.66
C THR A 109 9.84 13.94 24.01
N ASP A 110 10.89 14.11 23.19
CA ASP A 110 11.61 13.01 22.54
C ASP A 110 12.18 12.02 23.58
N SER A 111 12.59 12.54 24.76
CA SER A 111 13.13 11.73 25.86
C SER A 111 12.07 10.80 26.46
N VAL A 112 10.87 11.33 26.70
CA VAL A 112 9.73 10.54 27.21
C VAL A 112 9.29 9.52 26.17
N ASP A 113 9.30 9.87 24.87
CA ASP A 113 8.94 8.95 23.82
C ASP A 113 9.95 7.79 23.71
N ALA A 114 11.26 8.06 23.86
CA ALA A 114 12.29 7.03 23.94
C ALA A 114 12.12 6.13 25.18
N TRP A 115 11.81 6.70 26.35
CA TRP A 115 11.53 5.94 27.56
C TRP A 115 10.29 5.04 27.39
N VAL A 116 9.21 5.55 26.84
CA VAL A 116 7.99 4.77 26.56
C VAL A 116 8.28 3.58 25.62
N ILE A 117 9.18 3.75 24.65
CA ILE A 117 9.60 2.68 23.74
C ILE A 117 10.39 1.61 24.54
N ALA A 118 11.31 2.01 25.40
CA ALA A 118 12.06 1.09 26.27
C ALA A 118 11.14 0.32 27.23
N ASP A 119 10.20 1.00 27.88
CA ASP A 119 9.28 0.37 28.80
C ASP A 119 8.25 -0.53 28.09
N LYS A 120 7.82 -0.17 26.89
CA LYS A 120 7.00 -1.06 26.04
C LYS A 120 7.76 -2.34 25.69
N LEU A 121 9.05 -2.24 25.44
CA LEU A 121 9.91 -3.39 25.15
C LEU A 121 10.03 -4.29 26.39
N ARG A 122 10.33 -3.70 27.54
CA ARG A 122 10.39 -4.38 28.86
C ARG A 122 9.07 -5.08 29.21
N PHE A 123 7.93 -4.43 29.00
CA PHE A 123 6.61 -5.02 29.21
C PHE A 123 6.38 -6.30 28.38
N GLY A 124 7.10 -6.44 27.25
CA GLY A 124 7.01 -7.59 26.38
C GLY A 124 5.80 -7.56 25.43
N ARG A 125 5.42 -8.73 24.91
CA ARG A 125 4.41 -8.88 23.86
C ARG A 125 4.70 -8.01 22.63
N VAL A 126 5.99 -7.92 22.29
CA VAL A 126 6.46 -7.30 21.06
C VAL A 126 6.48 -8.38 19.99
N LEU A 127 5.73 -8.16 18.91
CA LEU A 127 5.84 -9.04 17.75
C LEU A 127 7.21 -8.80 17.13
N ASN A 128 7.93 -9.88 16.86
CA ASN A 128 9.19 -9.83 16.13
C ASN A 128 8.93 -9.20 14.77
N SER A 129 9.14 -7.89 14.67
CA SER A 129 9.04 -7.18 13.40
C SER A 129 10.43 -7.18 12.76
N SER A 130 10.86 -8.36 12.29
CA SER A 130 12.07 -8.42 11.48
C SER A 130 11.92 -7.46 10.30
N VAL A 131 12.93 -6.64 10.08
CA VAL A 131 13.04 -5.90 8.82
C VAL A 131 13.09 -6.95 7.72
N PRO A 132 12.29 -6.86 6.66
CA PRO A 132 12.34 -7.85 5.60
C PRO A 132 13.76 -7.95 5.08
N GLU A 133 14.18 -9.17 4.85
CA GLU A 133 15.46 -9.48 4.24
C GLU A 133 15.71 -8.61 3.01
N GLU A 134 16.95 -8.34 2.69
CA GLU A 134 17.35 -7.49 1.57
C GLU A 134 16.72 -7.88 0.24
N VAL A 135 16.42 -9.17 0.07
CA VAL A 135 15.76 -9.73 -1.11
C VAL A 135 14.35 -9.16 -1.33
N TYR A 136 13.57 -8.94 -0.26
CA TYR A 136 12.19 -8.42 -0.36
C TYR A 136 12.11 -6.90 -0.42
N ARG A 137 13.15 -6.20 -0.01
CA ARG A 137 13.13 -4.73 0.10
C ARG A 137 12.99 -4.00 -1.23
N PRO A 138 13.75 -4.30 -2.28
CA PRO A 138 13.56 -3.67 -3.59
C PRO A 138 12.14 -3.89 -4.12
N LEU A 139 11.62 -5.10 -3.95
CA LEU A 139 10.26 -5.45 -4.35
C LEU A 139 9.21 -4.63 -3.57
N ARG A 140 9.44 -4.41 -2.26
CA ARG A 140 8.56 -3.62 -1.39
C ARG A 140 8.53 -2.15 -1.80
N GLU A 141 9.65 -1.53 -2.11
CA GLU A 141 9.70 -0.14 -2.56
C GLU A 141 8.93 0.04 -3.88
N LEU A 142 9.15 -0.85 -4.84
CA LEU A 142 8.48 -0.83 -6.14
C LEU A 142 6.96 -1.04 -6.02
N THR A 143 6.53 -2.00 -5.19
CA THR A 143 5.09 -2.30 -5.01
C THR A 143 4.39 -1.18 -4.25
N ARG A 144 5.01 -0.57 -3.25
CA ARG A 144 4.48 0.59 -2.53
C ARG A 144 4.43 1.84 -3.40
N PHE A 145 5.45 2.07 -4.22
CA PHE A 145 5.42 3.15 -5.21
C PHE A 145 4.29 2.92 -6.23
N ARG A 146 4.15 1.69 -6.74
CA ARG A 146 3.03 1.33 -7.61
C ARG A 146 1.66 1.59 -6.96
N TYR A 147 1.49 1.23 -5.69
CA TYR A 147 0.25 1.51 -4.94
C TYR A 147 -0.08 3.01 -4.89
N LYS A 148 0.92 3.86 -4.60
CA LYS A 148 0.75 5.32 -4.62
C LYS A 148 0.36 5.81 -6.01
N LEU A 149 1.05 5.32 -7.03
CA LEU A 149 0.82 5.71 -8.43
C LEU A 149 -0.59 5.34 -8.92
N VAL A 150 -1.09 4.14 -8.58
CA VAL A 150 -2.48 3.74 -8.88
C VAL A 150 -3.49 4.67 -8.20
N LYS A 151 -3.24 5.07 -6.96
CA LYS A 151 -4.10 6.06 -6.28
C LYS A 151 -4.08 7.43 -6.95
N ASN A 152 -2.92 7.89 -7.38
CA ASN A 152 -2.79 9.17 -8.09
C ASN A 152 -3.52 9.12 -9.43
N VAL A 153 -3.37 8.05 -10.22
CA VAL A 153 -4.13 7.85 -11.47
C VAL A 153 -5.64 7.93 -11.21
N ARG A 154 -6.12 7.28 -10.13
CA ARG A 154 -7.55 7.35 -9.77
C ARG A 154 -7.98 8.77 -9.42
N SER A 155 -7.16 9.49 -8.67
CA SER A 155 -7.44 10.89 -8.31
C SER A 155 -7.52 11.79 -9.55
N GLU A 156 -6.53 11.68 -10.45
CA GLU A 156 -6.52 12.46 -11.70
C GLU A 156 -7.70 12.09 -12.61
N LYS A 157 -8.07 10.81 -12.70
CA LYS A 157 -9.27 10.41 -13.44
C LYS A 157 -10.54 11.03 -12.86
N ASN A 158 -10.72 11.03 -11.54
CA ASN A 158 -11.88 11.67 -10.93
C ASN A 158 -11.92 13.19 -11.20
N ARG A 159 -10.76 13.87 -11.18
CA ARG A 159 -10.63 15.27 -11.57
C ARG A 159 -11.00 15.48 -13.03
N ALA A 160 -10.48 14.63 -13.92
CA ALA A 160 -10.80 14.69 -15.35
C ALA A 160 -12.29 14.53 -15.62
N LEU A 161 -12.99 13.60 -14.95
CA LEU A 161 -14.46 13.44 -15.10
C LEU A 161 -15.22 14.73 -14.78
N SER A 162 -14.83 15.43 -13.73
CA SER A 162 -15.45 16.74 -13.41
C SER A 162 -15.19 17.78 -14.50
N LEU A 163 -13.98 17.82 -15.07
CA LEU A 163 -13.63 18.71 -16.17
C LEU A 163 -14.34 18.34 -17.47
N VAL A 164 -14.47 17.02 -17.75
CA VAL A 164 -15.24 16.52 -18.89
C VAL A 164 -16.70 16.95 -18.78
N PHE A 165 -17.32 16.78 -17.60
CA PHE A 165 -18.70 17.25 -17.41
C PHE A 165 -18.87 18.75 -17.66
N LEU A 166 -17.93 19.57 -17.20
CA LEU A 166 -17.96 21.03 -17.46
C LEU A 166 -17.82 21.34 -18.95
N LYS A 167 -16.91 20.69 -19.66
CA LYS A 167 -16.65 20.91 -21.08
C LYS A 167 -17.74 20.29 -21.97
N PHE A 168 -18.15 19.07 -21.63
CA PHE A 168 -19.00 18.23 -22.45
C PHE A 168 -19.95 17.40 -21.57
N SER A 169 -20.99 18.06 -21.05
CA SER A 169 -21.83 17.52 -19.97
C SER A 169 -22.53 16.20 -20.29
N ASN A 170 -22.84 15.93 -21.54
CA ASN A 170 -23.52 14.71 -21.97
C ASN A 170 -22.58 13.61 -22.49
N PHE A 171 -21.25 13.82 -22.37
CA PHE A 171 -20.26 12.89 -22.91
C PHE A 171 -20.34 11.48 -22.31
N GLU A 172 -20.42 11.35 -20.98
CA GLU A 172 -20.45 10.06 -20.31
C GLU A 172 -21.76 9.30 -20.52
N ASN A 173 -22.87 9.99 -20.83
CA ASN A 173 -24.17 9.38 -21.02
C ASN A 173 -24.37 8.85 -22.44
N GLU A 174 -23.89 9.57 -23.46
CA GLU A 174 -24.22 9.32 -24.86
C GLU A 174 -23.01 8.87 -25.69
N ALA A 175 -21.77 9.17 -25.27
CA ALA A 175 -20.60 8.78 -26.04
C ALA A 175 -20.41 7.25 -26.01
N PRO A 176 -20.28 6.59 -27.17
CA PRO A 176 -20.25 5.12 -27.25
C PRO A 176 -18.89 4.50 -26.92
N PHE A 177 -18.01 5.23 -26.25
CA PHE A 177 -16.69 4.77 -25.88
C PHE A 177 -16.28 5.25 -24.49
N LYS A 178 -15.31 4.54 -23.89
CA LYS A 178 -14.85 4.85 -22.53
C LYS A 178 -14.16 6.20 -22.48
N THR A 179 -14.49 7.04 -21.54
CA THR A 179 -13.96 8.40 -21.34
C THR A 179 -12.42 8.49 -21.36
N PHE A 180 -11.72 7.47 -20.89
CA PHE A 180 -10.26 7.42 -20.86
C PHE A 180 -9.65 6.53 -21.94
N SER A 181 -10.33 6.31 -23.07
CA SER A 181 -9.71 5.79 -24.27
C SER A 181 -8.90 6.89 -24.97
N GLU A 182 -7.88 6.54 -25.75
CA GLU A 182 -7.08 7.56 -26.47
C GLU A 182 -7.97 8.37 -27.42
N ALA A 183 -8.89 7.73 -28.14
CA ALA A 183 -9.83 8.44 -28.99
C ALA A 183 -10.70 9.46 -28.23
N SER A 184 -11.21 9.09 -27.04
CA SER A 184 -11.99 10.02 -26.22
C SER A 184 -11.16 11.19 -25.72
N MET A 185 -9.96 10.92 -25.21
CA MET A 185 -9.07 11.97 -24.72
C MET A 185 -8.70 12.91 -25.86
N SER A 186 -8.34 12.38 -27.04
CA SER A 186 -7.98 13.18 -28.20
C SER A 186 -9.13 14.06 -28.72
N ILE A 187 -10.38 13.54 -28.76
CA ILE A 187 -11.57 14.35 -29.11
C ILE A 187 -11.75 15.49 -28.11
N LEU A 188 -11.67 15.19 -26.82
CA LEU A 188 -11.87 16.17 -25.76
C LEU A 188 -10.76 17.23 -25.70
N GLU A 189 -9.57 16.93 -26.20
CA GLU A 189 -8.45 17.86 -26.30
C GLU A 189 -8.51 18.73 -27.56
N SER A 190 -8.95 18.16 -28.69
CA SER A 190 -8.79 18.78 -30.01
C SER A 190 -9.99 19.61 -30.46
N PHE A 191 -11.19 19.31 -29.96
CA PHE A 191 -12.42 19.95 -30.51
C PHE A 191 -13.24 20.64 -29.41
N THR A 192 -13.90 21.72 -29.83
CA THR A 192 -15.01 22.35 -29.12
C THR A 192 -16.33 21.59 -29.39
N LEU A 193 -17.37 21.87 -28.61
CA LEU A 193 -18.69 21.27 -28.82
C LEU A 193 -19.30 21.71 -30.17
N GLU A 194 -19.06 22.96 -30.57
CA GLU A 194 -19.51 23.53 -31.83
C GLU A 194 -18.84 22.82 -33.00
N GLU A 195 -17.54 22.61 -32.94
CA GLU A 195 -16.80 21.89 -33.98
C GLU A 195 -17.29 20.44 -34.07
N ILE A 196 -17.48 19.74 -32.95
CA ILE A 196 -18.01 18.35 -32.96
C ILE A 196 -19.41 18.33 -33.57
N ALA A 197 -20.28 19.25 -33.22
CA ALA A 197 -21.65 19.30 -33.69
C ALA A 197 -21.77 19.56 -35.22
N ASN A 198 -20.89 20.39 -35.79
CA ASN A 198 -20.96 20.91 -37.14
C ASN A 198 -20.00 20.24 -38.13
N LYS A 199 -18.90 19.63 -37.65
CA LYS A 199 -17.87 19.01 -38.48
C LYS A 199 -18.43 17.87 -39.36
N GLU A 200 -17.86 17.65 -40.51
CA GLU A 200 -18.29 16.57 -41.38
C GLU A 200 -18.12 15.19 -40.72
N LEU A 201 -19.06 14.29 -40.99
CA LEU A 201 -19.12 12.95 -40.43
C LEU A 201 -17.83 12.17 -40.75
N LYS A 202 -17.38 12.24 -42.01
CA LYS A 202 -16.17 11.55 -42.48
C LYS A 202 -14.90 12.03 -41.78
N GLU A 203 -14.76 13.31 -41.53
CA GLU A 203 -13.58 13.89 -40.82
C GLU A 203 -13.51 13.44 -39.38
N LEU A 204 -14.62 13.48 -38.63
CA LEU A 204 -14.64 12.98 -37.24
C LEU A 204 -14.43 11.47 -37.20
N ALA A 205 -14.97 10.72 -38.15
CA ALA A 205 -14.73 9.28 -38.24
C ALA A 205 -13.25 8.96 -38.49
N SER A 206 -12.61 9.65 -39.45
CA SER A 206 -11.16 9.50 -39.70
C SER A 206 -10.32 9.84 -38.48
N PHE A 207 -10.61 10.96 -37.83
CA PHE A 207 -9.92 11.36 -36.61
C PHE A 207 -10.02 10.31 -35.47
N LEU A 208 -11.23 9.77 -35.25
CA LEU A 208 -11.46 8.71 -34.26
C LEU A 208 -10.75 7.41 -34.65
N TYR A 209 -10.75 7.06 -35.93
CA TYR A 209 -10.04 5.88 -36.43
C TYR A 209 -8.53 5.96 -36.15
N GLU A 210 -7.88 7.06 -36.47
CA GLU A 210 -6.46 7.30 -36.26
C GLU A 210 -6.08 7.22 -34.78
N HIS A 211 -6.92 7.81 -33.89
CA HIS A 211 -6.65 7.87 -32.45
C HIS A 211 -7.14 6.63 -31.67
N SER A 212 -7.84 5.70 -32.32
CA SER A 212 -8.30 4.45 -31.70
C SER A 212 -7.32 3.28 -31.84
N ASN A 213 -6.15 3.48 -32.46
CA ASN A 213 -5.25 2.41 -32.86
C ASN A 213 -5.98 1.33 -33.71
N ASN A 214 -6.87 1.74 -34.59
CA ASN A 214 -7.72 0.88 -35.43
C ASN A 214 -8.61 -0.10 -34.63
N ARG A 215 -8.89 0.22 -33.35
CA ARG A 215 -9.63 -0.64 -32.41
C ARG A 215 -10.86 0.05 -31.85
N LEU A 216 -11.69 0.65 -32.68
CA LEU A 216 -13.07 0.88 -32.26
C LEU A 216 -13.75 -0.48 -32.37
N ALA A 217 -13.72 -1.23 -31.28
CA ALA A 217 -14.19 -2.58 -31.21
C ALA A 217 -15.71 -2.61 -31.06
N GLY A 218 -16.36 -3.39 -31.82
CA GLY A 218 -17.74 -3.76 -31.65
C GLY A 218 -18.51 -3.74 -33.00
N SER A 219 -19.72 -4.21 -32.96
CA SER A 219 -20.69 -4.22 -34.07
C SER A 219 -21.22 -2.82 -34.46
N THR A 220 -20.72 -1.75 -33.82
CA THR A 220 -21.19 -0.36 -34.06
C THR A 220 -20.36 0.27 -35.18
N SER A 221 -21.00 0.81 -36.18
CA SER A 221 -20.33 1.50 -37.29
C SER A 221 -19.68 2.82 -36.81
N PHE A 222 -18.62 3.27 -37.50
CA PHE A 222 -18.01 4.58 -37.20
C PHE A 222 -19.02 5.73 -37.36
N GLU A 223 -19.96 5.59 -38.28
CA GLU A 223 -21.01 6.56 -38.49
C GLU A 223 -21.95 6.68 -37.31
N ASP A 224 -22.35 5.57 -36.72
CA ASP A 224 -23.19 5.56 -35.50
C ASP A 224 -22.48 6.20 -34.34
N ILE A 225 -21.17 5.91 -34.19
CA ILE A 225 -20.33 6.51 -33.15
C ILE A 225 -20.26 8.02 -33.29
N VAL A 226 -20.01 8.52 -34.52
CA VAL A 226 -19.94 9.96 -34.79
C VAL A 226 -21.29 10.63 -34.59
N ASN A 227 -22.37 9.98 -35.05
CA ASN A 227 -23.73 10.50 -34.88
C ASN A 227 -24.12 10.63 -33.42
N ALA A 228 -23.80 9.61 -32.60
CA ALA A 228 -24.03 9.68 -31.16
C ALA A 228 -23.18 10.81 -30.50
N LEU A 229 -21.91 10.98 -30.90
CA LEU A 229 -21.04 12.04 -30.41
C LEU A 229 -21.57 13.43 -30.79
N LYS A 230 -22.04 13.62 -32.05
CA LYS A 230 -22.65 14.88 -32.52
C LYS A 230 -23.93 15.20 -31.77
N LYS A 231 -24.77 14.20 -31.51
CA LYS A 231 -25.97 14.33 -30.69
C LYS A 231 -25.61 14.76 -29.29
N ALA A 232 -24.70 14.06 -28.64
CA ALA A 232 -24.22 14.41 -27.31
C ALA A 232 -23.68 15.84 -27.24
N ALA A 233 -22.96 16.28 -28.29
CA ALA A 233 -22.45 17.66 -28.37
C ALA A 233 -23.57 18.69 -28.49
N ARG A 234 -24.61 18.42 -29.25
CA ARG A 234 -25.78 19.34 -29.39
C ARG A 234 -26.54 19.45 -28.07
N ASP A 235 -26.69 18.36 -27.37
CA ASP A 235 -27.47 18.26 -26.14
C ASP A 235 -26.68 18.67 -24.87
N SER A 236 -25.44 19.15 -25.03
CA SER A 236 -24.61 19.60 -23.93
C SER A 236 -24.71 21.09 -23.67
N TYR A 237 -24.53 21.49 -22.39
CA TYR A 237 -24.43 22.89 -21.98
C TYR A 237 -23.22 23.56 -22.64
N ARG A 238 -23.34 24.88 -22.89
CA ARG A 238 -22.27 25.69 -23.48
C ARG A 238 -21.55 26.53 -22.45
N LEU A 239 -20.23 26.48 -22.45
CA LEU A 239 -19.38 27.38 -21.66
C LEU A 239 -19.07 28.67 -22.42
N LYS A 240 -18.85 29.76 -21.70
CA LYS A 240 -18.30 30.99 -22.30
C LYS A 240 -16.89 30.69 -22.85
N PRO A 241 -16.48 31.31 -23.98
CA PRO A 241 -15.22 30.98 -24.68
C PRO A 241 -13.97 30.94 -23.80
N LYS A 242 -13.76 31.98 -22.96
CA LYS A 242 -12.61 32.03 -22.02
C LYS A 242 -12.61 30.85 -21.03
N MET A 243 -13.78 30.47 -20.52
CA MET A 243 -13.92 29.37 -19.58
C MET A 243 -13.68 28.03 -20.29
N ASN A 244 -14.23 27.86 -21.49
CA ASN A 244 -14.00 26.65 -22.31
C ASN A 244 -12.51 26.46 -22.61
N GLN A 245 -11.77 27.52 -22.95
CA GLN A 245 -10.33 27.48 -23.18
C GLN A 245 -9.58 27.02 -21.93
N ALA A 246 -9.87 27.62 -20.76
CA ALA A 246 -9.23 27.25 -19.49
C ALA A 246 -9.49 25.80 -19.09
N ILE A 247 -10.75 25.33 -19.24
CA ILE A 247 -11.12 23.93 -18.96
C ILE A 247 -10.41 22.98 -19.93
N THR A 248 -10.35 23.30 -21.23
CA THR A 248 -9.68 22.48 -22.24
C THR A 248 -8.19 22.34 -21.92
N GLN A 249 -7.50 23.44 -21.59
CA GLN A 249 -6.08 23.40 -21.21
C GLN A 249 -5.85 22.57 -19.95
N THR A 250 -6.69 22.76 -18.91
CA THR A 250 -6.57 22.02 -17.66
C THR A 250 -6.84 20.54 -17.87
N LEU A 251 -7.80 20.19 -18.73
CA LEU A 251 -8.14 18.81 -19.08
C LEU A 251 -7.01 18.14 -19.84
N SER A 252 -6.39 18.82 -20.81
CA SER A 252 -5.23 18.32 -21.55
C SER A 252 -4.07 18.01 -20.62
N MET A 253 -3.69 18.95 -19.73
CA MET A 253 -2.66 18.71 -18.73
C MET A 253 -2.98 17.50 -17.81
N THR A 254 -4.26 17.34 -17.46
CA THR A 254 -4.73 16.23 -16.62
C THR A 254 -4.62 14.90 -17.38
N PHE A 255 -4.95 14.87 -18.66
CA PHE A 255 -4.79 13.68 -19.50
C PHE A 255 -3.32 13.32 -19.70
N ASP A 256 -2.44 14.30 -19.90
CA ASP A 256 -1.00 14.07 -19.98
C ASP A 256 -0.43 13.45 -18.71
N ASN A 257 -0.87 13.92 -17.53
CA ASN A 257 -0.51 13.34 -16.25
C ASN A 257 -1.00 11.88 -16.16
N ILE A 258 -2.22 11.58 -16.59
CA ILE A 258 -2.76 10.22 -16.60
C ILE A 258 -1.93 9.32 -17.53
N ARG A 259 -1.66 9.76 -18.76
CA ARG A 259 -0.82 9.03 -19.74
C ARG A 259 0.59 8.78 -19.18
N PHE A 260 1.20 9.79 -18.59
CA PHE A 260 2.52 9.68 -17.97
C PHE A 260 2.52 8.61 -16.85
N MET A 261 1.59 8.71 -15.90
CA MET A 261 1.49 7.75 -14.81
C MET A 261 1.19 6.32 -15.28
N GLN A 262 0.38 6.15 -16.32
CA GLN A 262 0.13 4.84 -16.93
C GLN A 262 1.38 4.25 -17.56
N ARG A 263 2.22 5.07 -18.22
CA ARG A 263 3.54 4.63 -18.73
C ARG A 263 4.45 4.17 -17.57
N GLN A 264 4.46 4.91 -16.44
CA GLN A 264 5.23 4.50 -15.26
C GLN A 264 4.73 3.16 -14.69
N LEU A 265 3.41 2.93 -14.63
CA LEU A 265 2.84 1.65 -14.20
C LEU A 265 3.28 0.48 -15.10
N LYS A 266 3.36 0.69 -16.42
CA LYS A 266 3.88 -0.32 -17.36
C LYS A 266 5.37 -0.60 -17.11
N ARG A 267 6.19 0.44 -16.83
CA ARG A 267 7.63 0.29 -16.50
C ARG A 267 7.81 -0.50 -15.21
N ILE A 268 7.09 -0.14 -14.14
CA ILE A 268 7.14 -0.85 -12.86
C ILE A 268 6.77 -2.32 -13.04
N LYS A 269 5.76 -2.65 -13.83
CA LYS A 269 5.37 -4.04 -14.12
C LYS A 269 6.55 -4.84 -14.72
N LYS A 270 7.32 -4.24 -15.64
CA LYS A 270 8.50 -4.88 -16.24
C LYS A 270 9.60 -5.14 -15.19
N VAL A 271 9.86 -4.15 -14.32
CA VAL A 271 10.85 -4.29 -13.25
C VAL A 271 10.41 -5.36 -12.25
N LEU A 272 9.16 -5.32 -11.77
CA LEU A 272 8.61 -6.33 -10.86
C LEU A 272 8.73 -7.75 -11.42
N LYS A 273 8.50 -7.92 -12.74
CA LYS A 273 8.66 -9.23 -13.41
C LYS A 273 10.09 -9.76 -13.35
N ARG A 274 11.08 -8.87 -13.30
CA ARG A 274 12.50 -9.23 -13.15
C ARG A 274 12.84 -9.52 -11.68
N GLU A 275 12.48 -8.62 -10.77
CA GLU A 275 12.85 -8.70 -9.36
C GLU A 275 12.22 -9.92 -8.63
N ILE A 276 10.99 -10.29 -8.97
CA ILE A 276 10.32 -11.43 -8.32
C ILE A 276 11.01 -12.78 -8.62
N LYS A 277 11.76 -12.87 -9.72
CA LYS A 277 12.46 -14.11 -10.09
C LYS A 277 13.56 -14.50 -9.09
N ALA A 278 14.08 -13.55 -8.34
CA ALA A 278 15.08 -13.78 -7.30
C ALA A 278 14.47 -14.39 -6.02
N ILE A 279 13.15 -14.46 -5.92
CA ILE A 279 12.44 -14.96 -4.74
C ILE A 279 11.73 -16.26 -5.10
N PRO A 280 12.13 -17.40 -4.52
CA PRO A 280 11.40 -18.65 -4.69
C PRO A 280 9.95 -18.51 -4.17
N GLN A 281 8.98 -18.73 -5.05
CA GLN A 281 7.56 -18.59 -4.73
C GLN A 281 6.67 -19.32 -5.73
N THR A 282 5.47 -19.66 -5.33
CA THR A 282 4.48 -20.38 -6.12
C THR A 282 3.13 -19.66 -6.19
N LEU A 283 3.04 -18.42 -5.70
CA LEU A 283 1.79 -17.64 -5.68
C LEU A 283 1.24 -17.35 -7.08
N ASP A 284 2.11 -17.18 -8.07
CA ASP A 284 1.73 -16.92 -9.46
C ASP A 284 1.19 -18.15 -10.20
N THR A 285 1.24 -19.34 -9.58
CA THR A 285 0.56 -20.53 -10.10
C THR A 285 -0.94 -20.53 -9.83
N VAL A 286 -1.41 -19.67 -8.93
CA VAL A 286 -2.84 -19.52 -8.62
C VAL A 286 -3.55 -18.73 -9.73
N PRO A 287 -4.57 -19.32 -10.40
CA PRO A 287 -5.33 -18.61 -11.43
C PRO A 287 -5.84 -17.25 -10.94
N GLY A 288 -5.51 -16.18 -11.65
CA GLY A 288 -5.83 -14.81 -11.28
C GLY A 288 -4.75 -14.07 -10.46
N ILE A 289 -3.70 -14.76 -10.00
CA ILE A 289 -2.59 -14.12 -9.27
C ILE A 289 -1.40 -13.94 -10.21
N GLY A 290 -1.33 -12.78 -10.84
CA GLY A 290 -0.17 -12.43 -11.68
C GLY A 290 0.97 -11.78 -10.88
N VAL A 291 2.08 -11.54 -11.57
CA VAL A 291 3.32 -10.96 -11.01
C VAL A 291 3.09 -9.77 -10.07
N ILE A 292 2.19 -8.85 -10.40
CA ILE A 292 1.95 -7.65 -9.59
C ILE A 292 1.38 -8.01 -8.22
N LEU A 293 0.41 -8.92 -8.18
CA LEU A 293 -0.25 -9.34 -6.95
C LEU A 293 0.68 -10.20 -6.11
N ALA A 294 1.36 -11.16 -6.74
CA ALA A 294 2.38 -11.99 -6.08
C ALA A 294 3.50 -11.12 -5.48
N SER A 295 4.08 -10.18 -6.27
CA SER A 295 5.11 -9.26 -5.78
C SER A 295 4.63 -8.42 -4.60
N GLY A 296 3.40 -7.88 -4.67
CA GLY A 296 2.85 -7.05 -3.60
C GLY A 296 2.60 -7.83 -2.31
N ILE A 297 2.14 -9.06 -2.41
CA ILE A 297 1.91 -9.94 -1.26
C ILE A 297 3.25 -10.37 -0.64
N LEU A 298 4.17 -10.89 -1.46
CA LEU A 298 5.48 -11.36 -1.00
C LEU A 298 6.29 -10.26 -0.35
N SER A 299 6.37 -9.08 -0.97
CA SER A 299 7.16 -7.97 -0.46
C SER A 299 6.71 -7.48 0.90
N GLU A 300 5.43 -7.58 1.22
CA GLU A 300 4.86 -7.14 2.49
C GLU A 300 4.87 -8.25 3.56
N ILE A 301 4.82 -9.51 3.15
CA ILE A 301 5.00 -10.66 4.04
C ILE A 301 6.48 -10.77 4.42
N GLY A 302 7.39 -10.67 3.44
CA GLY A 302 8.80 -11.00 3.64
C GLY A 302 8.96 -12.49 3.96
N ASP A 303 9.76 -12.78 4.98
CA ASP A 303 9.90 -14.13 5.48
C ASP A 303 8.60 -14.63 6.15
N LYS A 304 8.12 -15.79 5.73
CA LYS A 304 6.91 -16.44 6.26
C LYS A 304 7.06 -16.88 7.72
N ASP A 305 8.28 -17.22 8.14
CA ASP A 305 8.56 -17.73 9.47
C ASP A 305 8.34 -16.71 10.58
N ARG A 306 8.13 -15.44 10.20
CA ARG A 306 7.63 -14.38 11.09
C ARG A 306 6.21 -14.63 11.62
N PHE A 307 5.46 -15.54 11.00
CA PHE A 307 4.06 -15.80 11.33
C PHE A 307 3.86 -17.24 11.75
N ASN A 308 3.51 -17.49 12.99
CA ASN A 308 3.27 -18.82 13.52
C ASN A 308 2.10 -19.54 12.83
N ASN A 309 1.17 -18.80 12.25
CA ASN A 309 -0.01 -19.34 11.56
C ASN A 309 -0.69 -18.31 10.66
N GLN A 310 -1.64 -18.79 9.87
CA GLN A 310 -2.46 -17.96 8.98
C GLN A 310 -3.28 -16.86 9.69
N ALA A 311 -3.62 -17.04 10.97
CA ALA A 311 -4.37 -16.05 11.73
C ALA A 311 -3.49 -14.85 12.09
N ALA A 312 -2.21 -15.09 12.44
CA ALA A 312 -1.22 -14.05 12.66
C ALA A 312 -0.98 -13.23 11.38
N LEU A 313 -0.84 -13.90 10.21
CA LEU A 313 -0.70 -13.22 8.92
C LEU A 313 -1.94 -12.35 8.58
N ALA A 314 -3.15 -12.85 8.84
CA ALA A 314 -4.37 -12.08 8.62
C ALA A 314 -4.49 -10.89 9.57
N SER A 315 -4.08 -11.05 10.82
CA SER A 315 -4.02 -9.96 11.80
C SER A 315 -3.01 -8.89 11.36
N TYR A 316 -1.84 -9.30 10.88
CA TYR A 316 -0.85 -8.41 10.32
C TYR A 316 -1.36 -7.63 9.11
N ALA A 317 -2.18 -8.25 8.24
CA ALA A 317 -2.87 -7.58 7.14
C ALA A 317 -4.04 -6.69 7.61
N GLY A 318 -4.46 -6.80 8.89
CA GLY A 318 -5.65 -6.12 9.43
C GLY A 318 -6.95 -6.64 8.82
N LEU A 319 -6.97 -7.94 8.44
CA LEU A 319 -8.15 -8.66 7.96
C LEU A 319 -8.79 -9.48 9.10
N THR A 320 -8.98 -8.81 10.24
CA THR A 320 -9.64 -9.32 11.44
C THR A 320 -10.77 -8.38 11.84
N TRP A 321 -11.72 -8.89 12.60
CA TRP A 321 -12.87 -8.13 13.07
C TRP A 321 -12.78 -7.90 14.58
N THR A 322 -13.29 -6.78 15.04
CA THR A 322 -13.48 -6.52 16.47
C THR A 322 -14.54 -7.45 16.99
N LYS A 323 -14.32 -7.99 18.19
CA LYS A 323 -15.39 -8.67 18.93
C LYS A 323 -15.97 -7.66 19.92
N HIS A 324 -17.27 -7.48 19.89
CA HIS A 324 -18.00 -6.74 20.91
C HIS A 324 -18.92 -7.73 21.62
N GLN A 325 -18.51 -8.10 22.82
CA GLN A 325 -19.24 -8.99 23.69
C GLN A 325 -19.30 -8.36 25.08
N SER A 326 -20.47 -8.22 25.62
CA SER A 326 -20.68 -7.72 26.97
C SER A 326 -21.84 -8.54 27.62
N GLY A 327 -21.52 -9.32 28.64
CA GLY A 327 -22.44 -10.25 29.23
C GLY A 327 -23.00 -11.28 28.23
N SER A 328 -24.31 -11.36 28.09
CA SER A 328 -24.99 -12.20 27.08
C SER A 328 -25.07 -11.58 25.68
N PHE A 329 -24.71 -10.31 25.53
CA PHE A 329 -24.79 -9.62 24.25
C PHE A 329 -23.54 -9.92 23.37
N VAL A 330 -23.78 -10.46 22.17
CA VAL A 330 -22.76 -10.65 21.13
C VAL A 330 -23.21 -9.87 19.89
N ALA A 331 -22.43 -8.88 19.49
CA ALA A 331 -22.75 -8.10 18.31
C ALA A 331 -22.65 -8.97 17.04
N GLU A 332 -23.75 -9.06 16.29
CA GLU A 332 -23.81 -9.81 15.01
C GLU A 332 -22.95 -9.18 13.93
N GLU A 333 -22.87 -7.85 13.88
CA GLU A 333 -22.05 -7.11 12.92
C GLU A 333 -20.93 -6.37 13.62
N THR A 334 -19.68 -6.74 13.27
CA THR A 334 -18.48 -6.10 13.79
C THR A 334 -17.68 -5.46 12.68
N SER A 335 -17.05 -4.33 12.97
CA SER A 335 -16.22 -3.64 12.01
C SER A 335 -14.84 -4.31 11.89
N MET A 336 -14.26 -4.26 10.70
CA MET A 336 -12.89 -4.71 10.47
C MET A 336 -11.91 -3.81 11.21
N THR A 337 -10.93 -4.39 11.90
CA THR A 337 -9.97 -3.65 12.74
C THR A 337 -9.13 -2.65 11.94
N LYS A 338 -8.80 -2.97 10.70
CA LYS A 338 -7.91 -2.18 9.81
C LYS A 338 -6.56 -1.79 10.44
N THR A 339 -6.27 -2.30 11.63
CA THR A 339 -4.97 -2.13 12.29
C THR A 339 -4.01 -3.16 11.72
N GLY A 340 -3.00 -2.70 10.99
CA GLY A 340 -2.04 -3.60 10.36
C GLY A 340 -1.51 -3.05 9.05
N ASN A 341 -0.84 -3.89 8.30
CA ASN A 341 -0.19 -3.49 7.05
C ASN A 341 -1.22 -3.18 5.95
N LYS A 342 -1.40 -1.88 5.67
CA LYS A 342 -2.37 -1.40 4.67
C LYS A 342 -2.02 -1.83 3.24
N TYR A 343 -0.73 -2.04 2.94
CA TYR A 343 -0.28 -2.45 1.62
C TYR A 343 -0.58 -3.92 1.38
N LEU A 344 -0.25 -4.78 2.35
CA LEU A 344 -0.60 -6.20 2.28
C LEU A 344 -2.11 -6.38 2.15
N ARG A 345 -2.89 -5.67 2.96
CA ARG A 345 -4.35 -5.70 2.86
C ARG A 345 -4.85 -5.29 1.48
N TYR A 346 -4.28 -4.23 0.89
CA TYR A 346 -4.62 -3.79 -0.47
C TYR A 346 -4.37 -4.91 -1.47
N TYR A 347 -3.18 -5.51 -1.49
CA TYR A 347 -2.84 -6.55 -2.45
C TYR A 347 -3.67 -7.82 -2.26
N LEU A 348 -4.00 -8.20 -1.03
CA LEU A 348 -4.89 -9.33 -0.74
C LEU A 348 -6.33 -9.09 -1.19
N VAL A 349 -6.85 -7.87 -1.06
CA VAL A 349 -8.20 -7.51 -1.52
C VAL A 349 -8.25 -7.45 -3.04
N GLU A 350 -7.24 -6.87 -3.70
CA GLU A 350 -7.12 -6.89 -5.17
C GLU A 350 -6.96 -8.31 -5.70
N ALA A 351 -6.20 -9.17 -5.01
CA ALA A 351 -6.10 -10.59 -5.32
C ALA A 351 -7.45 -11.29 -5.23
N ALA A 352 -8.21 -11.04 -4.16
CA ALA A 352 -9.56 -11.58 -4.01
C ALA A 352 -10.50 -11.15 -5.15
N ASN A 353 -10.39 -9.89 -5.59
CA ASN A 353 -11.14 -9.39 -6.75
C ASN A 353 -10.75 -10.09 -8.06
N SER A 354 -9.49 -10.44 -8.25
CA SER A 354 -9.03 -11.21 -9.40
C SER A 354 -9.45 -12.69 -9.31
N LEU A 355 -9.32 -13.28 -8.12
CA LEU A 355 -9.66 -14.69 -7.87
C LEU A 355 -11.14 -14.99 -8.14
N ARG A 356 -12.07 -14.12 -7.73
CA ARG A 356 -13.50 -14.32 -8.00
C ARG A 356 -13.86 -14.35 -9.50
N VAL A 357 -12.95 -13.90 -10.36
CA VAL A 357 -13.14 -13.89 -11.83
C VAL A 357 -12.43 -15.08 -12.49
N HIS A 358 -11.26 -15.46 -11.97
CA HIS A 358 -10.36 -16.40 -12.65
C HIS A 358 -10.22 -17.75 -11.94
N ASN A 359 -10.81 -17.91 -10.75
CA ASN A 359 -10.71 -19.15 -9.97
C ASN A 359 -12.09 -19.57 -9.48
N GLU A 360 -12.58 -20.73 -9.93
CA GLU A 360 -13.93 -21.20 -9.71
C GLU A 360 -14.26 -21.43 -8.21
N GLU A 361 -13.30 -21.94 -7.41
CA GLU A 361 -13.48 -22.11 -5.96
C GLU A 361 -13.75 -20.77 -5.26
N TYR A 362 -12.99 -19.74 -5.63
CA TYR A 362 -13.11 -18.40 -5.05
C TYR A 362 -14.33 -17.66 -5.59
N LYS A 363 -14.72 -17.90 -6.83
CA LYS A 363 -15.98 -17.38 -7.40
C LYS A 363 -17.18 -17.90 -6.62
N LYS A 364 -17.32 -19.22 -6.48
CA LYS A 364 -18.39 -19.86 -5.70
C LYS A 364 -18.41 -19.35 -4.25
N TYR A 365 -17.22 -19.25 -3.61
CA TYR A 365 -17.12 -18.70 -2.27
C TYR A 365 -17.57 -17.25 -2.18
N HIS A 366 -17.18 -16.41 -3.12
CA HIS A 366 -17.59 -15.00 -3.14
C HIS A 366 -19.10 -14.85 -3.31
N GLU A 367 -19.68 -15.60 -4.22
CA GLU A 367 -21.13 -15.60 -4.52
C GLU A 367 -21.96 -16.15 -3.35
N SER A 368 -21.44 -17.12 -2.61
CA SER A 368 -22.12 -17.67 -1.41
C SER A 368 -22.22 -16.68 -0.24
N GLN A 369 -21.45 -15.55 -0.28
CA GLN A 369 -21.48 -14.57 0.80
C GLN A 369 -22.75 -13.71 0.71
N LYS A 370 -23.66 -13.85 1.70
CA LYS A 370 -24.90 -13.05 1.82
C LYS A 370 -24.65 -11.59 2.23
N HIS A 371 -23.58 -10.98 1.75
CA HIS A 371 -23.16 -9.63 2.14
C HIS A 371 -23.00 -8.72 0.92
N LYS A 372 -23.04 -7.40 1.13
CA LYS A 372 -22.70 -6.41 0.10
C LYS A 372 -21.30 -6.72 -0.49
N HIS A 373 -21.14 -6.52 -1.78
CA HIS A 373 -19.93 -6.85 -2.56
C HIS A 373 -18.59 -6.53 -1.84
N LYS A 374 -18.47 -5.35 -1.23
CA LYS A 374 -17.24 -4.96 -0.51
C LYS A 374 -16.92 -5.88 0.67
N ARG A 375 -17.92 -6.32 1.44
CA ARG A 375 -17.73 -7.23 2.57
C ARG A 375 -17.40 -8.64 2.09
N ALA A 376 -18.14 -9.14 1.10
CA ALA A 376 -17.86 -10.42 0.45
C ALA A 376 -16.41 -10.49 -0.08
N LEU A 377 -15.92 -9.41 -0.70
CA LEU A 377 -14.55 -9.31 -1.19
C LEU A 377 -13.50 -9.40 -0.07
N VAL A 378 -13.75 -8.76 1.07
CA VAL A 378 -12.85 -8.84 2.24
C VAL A 378 -12.85 -10.24 2.86
N LEU A 379 -14.01 -10.92 2.93
CA LEU A 379 -14.08 -12.30 3.38
C LEU A 379 -13.34 -13.25 2.43
N THR A 380 -13.46 -13.03 1.13
CA THR A 380 -12.71 -13.76 0.10
C THR A 380 -11.20 -13.53 0.27
N ALA A 381 -10.77 -12.29 0.54
CA ALA A 381 -9.37 -11.99 0.85
C ALA A 381 -8.90 -12.73 2.12
N ARG A 382 -9.74 -12.81 3.15
CA ARG A 382 -9.43 -13.54 4.38
C ARG A 382 -9.30 -15.06 4.14
N LYS A 383 -10.16 -15.64 3.27
CA LYS A 383 -10.01 -17.03 2.82
C LYS A 383 -8.68 -17.22 2.06
N PHE A 384 -8.34 -16.27 1.18
CA PHE A 384 -7.11 -16.34 0.39
C PHE A 384 -5.84 -16.30 1.25
N VAL A 385 -5.84 -15.59 2.39
CA VAL A 385 -4.69 -15.61 3.32
C VAL A 385 -4.31 -17.04 3.74
N ARG A 386 -5.29 -17.94 3.89
CA ARG A 386 -5.02 -19.35 4.22
C ARG A 386 -4.20 -20.05 3.12
N LEU A 387 -4.61 -19.82 1.87
CA LEU A 387 -3.89 -20.37 0.73
C LEU A 387 -2.50 -19.77 0.60
N VAL A 388 -2.37 -18.45 0.72
CA VAL A 388 -1.07 -17.76 0.70
C VAL A 388 -0.12 -18.35 1.74
N PHE A 389 -0.59 -18.48 2.99
CA PHE A 389 0.22 -19.06 4.06
C PHE A 389 0.63 -20.50 3.76
N ALA A 390 -0.28 -21.33 3.25
CA ALA A 390 0.00 -22.72 2.90
C ALA A 390 1.04 -22.83 1.77
N LEU A 391 0.88 -22.09 0.68
CA LEU A 391 1.80 -22.10 -0.47
C LEU A 391 3.21 -21.64 -0.07
N LEU A 392 3.30 -20.56 0.73
CA LEU A 392 4.60 -20.06 1.20
C LEU A 392 5.27 -21.01 2.21
N SER A 393 4.49 -21.74 3.02
CA SER A 393 5.03 -22.69 3.99
C SER A 393 5.51 -23.98 3.35
N LYS A 394 4.82 -24.46 2.33
CA LYS A 394 5.10 -25.75 1.69
C LYS A 394 5.96 -25.65 0.43
N GLY A 395 5.98 -24.48 -0.22
CA GLY A 395 6.65 -24.30 -1.52
C GLY A 395 5.96 -25.04 -2.67
N GLU A 396 4.73 -25.53 -2.46
CA GLU A 396 3.99 -26.33 -3.43
C GLU A 396 3.31 -25.47 -4.50
N ILE A 397 3.12 -26.04 -5.69
CA ILE A 397 2.31 -25.44 -6.76
C ILE A 397 0.83 -25.56 -6.40
N TYR A 398 0.06 -24.52 -6.71
CA TYR A 398 -1.38 -24.53 -6.48
C TYR A 398 -2.07 -25.69 -7.24
N GLN A 399 -2.84 -26.45 -6.50
CA GLN A 399 -3.73 -27.46 -7.05
C GLN A 399 -5.17 -27.13 -6.71
N PRO A 400 -6.08 -27.04 -7.70
CA PRO A 400 -7.50 -26.83 -7.45
C PRO A 400 -8.05 -27.95 -6.54
N ARG A 401 -8.81 -27.61 -5.54
CA ARG A 401 -9.58 -28.62 -4.78
C ARG A 401 -10.65 -29.18 -5.72
N ARG A 402 -10.69 -30.50 -5.81
CA ARG A 402 -11.74 -31.24 -6.52
C ARG A 402 -13.09 -31.08 -5.84
#